data_8556387b010691275ac039b60dba6342
#
_entry.id   8556387b010691275ac039b60dba6342
#
_cell.length_a   1.000
_cell.length_b   1.000
_cell.length_c   1.000
_cell.angle_alpha   90.00
_cell.angle_beta   90.00
_cell.angle_gamma   90.00
#
_symmetry.space_group_name_H-M   'P 1'
#
loop_
_entity.id
_entity.type
_entity.pdbx_description
1 polymer ?
#
loop_
_entity_poly.entity_id
_entity_poly.type
_entity_poly.pdbx_seq_one_letter_code
_entity_poly.pdbx_strand_id
1 'polypeptide(L)'
;MTQQSKLQQYPLINPQAPFIWHGGDYNPEQWPPATWDEDMALMQQSYFKVATVGVFSWVSLQPAEDRFTFDWLDSVIEKLTTADRYFVLATPSAAQPAWMSQAYPDVLRADDRGRRVHHGNRTNYCPNS
;
A
#
# COMPACT_ATOMS: atom_id res chain seq x y z
N MET A 1 0.46 -7.78 42.88
CA MET A 1 0.72 -8.42 41.58
C MET A 1 1.10 -7.32 40.62
N THR A 2 2.37 -7.21 40.33
CA THR A 2 2.98 -6.10 39.58
C THR A 2 2.61 -6.16 38.08
N GLN A 3 2.33 -5.03 37.48
CA GLN A 3 1.96 -4.81 36.07
C GLN A 3 2.96 -5.43 35.05
N GLN A 4 4.16 -5.77 35.50
CA GLN A 4 5.21 -6.44 34.74
C GLN A 4 4.85 -7.87 34.30
N SER A 5 3.97 -8.58 34.97
CA SER A 5 3.63 -9.97 34.59
C SER A 5 2.73 -10.09 33.38
N LYS A 6 2.00 -9.04 33.00
CA LYS A 6 1.12 -9.05 31.80
C LYS A 6 1.86 -8.75 30.49
N LEU A 7 2.93 -7.97 30.54
CA LEU A 7 3.73 -7.62 29.35
C LEU A 7 4.55 -8.81 28.82
N GLN A 8 4.83 -9.82 29.67
CA GLN A 8 5.52 -11.04 29.26
C GLN A 8 4.63 -12.05 28.52
N GLN A 9 3.33 -11.85 28.51
CA GLN A 9 2.38 -12.81 27.91
C GLN A 9 2.30 -12.69 26.38
N TYR A 10 2.69 -11.55 25.82
CA TYR A 10 2.60 -11.31 24.38
C TYR A 10 3.97 -10.86 23.85
N PRO A 11 4.65 -11.69 23.04
CA PRO A 11 5.90 -11.29 22.43
C PRO A 11 5.69 -10.10 21.48
N LEU A 12 6.69 -9.28 21.32
CA LEU A 12 6.70 -8.21 20.32
C LEU A 12 6.53 -8.80 18.91
N ILE A 13 5.72 -8.16 18.09
CA ILE A 13 5.53 -8.53 16.68
C ILE A 13 6.87 -8.49 15.94
N ASN A 14 7.64 -7.43 16.19
CA ASN A 14 9.01 -7.30 15.72
C ASN A 14 9.90 -6.81 16.85
N PRO A 15 10.86 -7.65 17.33
CA PRO A 15 11.78 -7.25 18.41
C PRO A 15 12.69 -6.05 18.03
N GLN A 16 12.93 -5.82 16.74
CA GLN A 16 13.72 -4.67 16.25
C GLN A 16 12.90 -3.37 16.23
N ALA A 17 11.58 -3.46 16.36
CA ALA A 17 10.67 -2.31 16.39
C ALA A 17 9.75 -2.39 17.62
N PRO A 18 10.30 -2.22 18.84
CA PRO A 18 9.60 -2.44 20.11
C PRO A 18 8.74 -1.23 20.54
N PHE A 19 7.90 -0.73 19.64
CA PHE A 19 7.05 0.44 19.89
C PHE A 19 5.63 0.18 19.34
N ILE A 20 4.70 1.08 19.67
CA ILE A 20 3.37 1.08 19.04
C ILE A 20 3.53 1.54 17.58
N TRP A 21 3.09 0.72 16.65
CA TRP A 21 3.14 0.99 15.21
C TRP A 21 2.05 2.02 14.86
N HIS A 22 2.40 3.29 15.05
CA HIS A 22 1.54 4.42 14.72
C HIS A 22 1.81 4.88 13.29
N GLY A 23 0.78 4.92 12.48
CA GLY A 23 0.90 5.33 11.08
C GLY A 23 -0.39 5.14 10.30
N GLY A 24 -0.31 5.07 9.00
CA GLY A 24 -1.45 4.91 8.10
C GLY A 24 -1.03 4.65 6.67
N ASP A 25 -2.01 4.69 5.77
CA ASP A 25 -1.74 4.58 4.34
C ASP A 25 -1.05 5.84 3.81
N TYR A 26 -0.05 5.62 2.98
CA TYR A 26 0.68 6.66 2.27
C TYR A 26 0.68 6.33 0.78
N ASN A 27 0.12 7.22 -0.03
CA ASN A 27 -0.05 7.06 -1.47
C ASN A 27 0.76 8.11 -2.24
N PRO A 28 2.11 8.00 -2.23
CA PRO A 28 3.01 8.99 -2.85
C PRO A 28 2.86 9.09 -4.36
N GLU A 29 2.34 8.05 -5.02
CA GLU A 29 2.08 8.03 -6.46
C GLU A 29 1.02 9.03 -6.92
N GLN A 30 0.24 9.59 -5.98
CA GLN A 30 -0.77 10.61 -6.24
C GLN A 30 -0.19 12.04 -6.26
N TRP A 31 1.06 12.22 -5.87
CA TRP A 31 1.71 13.51 -5.70
C TRP A 31 3.00 13.61 -6.51
N PRO A 32 3.41 14.81 -6.92
CA PRO A 32 4.71 15.01 -7.54
C PRO A 32 5.85 14.60 -6.60
N PRO A 33 6.94 14.01 -7.10
CA PRO A 33 8.09 13.59 -6.25
C PRO A 33 8.68 14.71 -5.37
N ALA A 34 8.55 15.97 -5.79
CA ALA A 34 9.00 17.11 -4.99
C ALA A 34 8.26 17.27 -3.65
N THR A 35 7.04 16.71 -3.52
CA THR A 35 6.24 16.76 -2.30
C THR A 35 6.74 15.75 -1.26
N TRP A 36 7.40 14.67 -1.68
CA TRP A 36 7.76 13.57 -0.79
C TRP A 36 8.72 13.97 0.34
N ASP A 37 9.59 14.96 0.11
CA ASP A 37 10.49 15.46 1.16
C ASP A 37 9.73 16.25 2.24
N GLU A 38 8.72 17.00 1.84
CA GLU A 38 7.81 17.68 2.77
C GLU A 38 6.99 16.65 3.57
N ASP A 39 6.50 15.60 2.91
CA ASP A 39 5.78 14.51 3.57
C ASP A 39 6.63 13.84 4.64
N MET A 40 7.92 13.58 4.38
CA MET A 40 8.84 13.03 5.39
C MET A 40 8.99 13.96 6.59
N ALA A 41 9.06 15.27 6.38
CA ALA A 41 9.12 16.25 7.45
C ALA A 41 7.83 16.30 8.28
N LEU A 42 6.66 16.23 7.63
CA LEU A 42 5.35 16.17 8.30
C LEU A 42 5.18 14.87 9.09
N MET A 43 5.60 13.74 8.54
CA MET A 43 5.62 12.45 9.26
C MET A 43 6.49 12.53 10.52
N GLN A 44 7.62 13.24 10.46
CA GLN A 44 8.48 13.47 11.62
C GLN A 44 7.77 14.28 12.70
N GLN A 45 7.11 15.37 12.33
CA GLN A 45 6.40 16.26 13.25
C GLN A 45 5.20 15.58 13.92
N SER A 46 4.51 14.71 13.19
CA SER A 46 3.32 13.99 13.68
C SER A 46 3.64 12.68 14.41
N TYR A 47 4.91 12.35 14.58
CA TYR A 47 5.34 11.04 15.12
C TYR A 47 4.81 9.84 14.32
N PHE A 48 4.47 10.04 13.08
CA PHE A 48 4.08 8.98 12.15
C PHE A 48 5.28 8.04 11.93
N LYS A 49 5.15 6.78 12.31
CA LYS A 49 6.30 5.86 12.36
C LYS A 49 6.26 4.78 11.29
N VAL A 50 5.07 4.38 10.85
CA VAL A 50 4.89 3.29 9.89
C VAL A 50 3.98 3.72 8.75
N ALA A 51 4.45 3.67 7.51
CA ALA A 51 3.71 3.94 6.29
C ALA A 51 3.27 2.64 5.61
N THR A 52 1.98 2.47 5.32
CA THR A 52 1.52 1.43 4.39
C THR A 52 1.58 2.00 2.98
N VAL A 53 2.38 1.42 2.11
CA VAL A 53 2.59 1.89 0.73
C VAL A 53 2.16 0.85 -0.30
N GLY A 54 1.73 1.29 -1.46
CA GLY A 54 1.42 0.42 -2.59
C GLY A 54 -0.02 -0.09 -2.68
N VAL A 55 -0.90 0.24 -1.76
CA VAL A 55 -2.28 -0.31 -1.68
C VAL A 55 -3.06 -0.14 -2.99
N PHE A 56 -2.94 1.03 -3.64
CA PHE A 56 -3.68 1.38 -4.86
C PHE A 56 -2.78 1.54 -6.10
N SER A 57 -1.51 1.15 -5.99
CA SER A 57 -0.47 1.54 -6.95
C SER A 57 -0.28 0.58 -8.11
N TRP A 58 -1.20 -0.37 -8.37
CA TRP A 58 -0.96 -1.41 -9.38
C TRP A 58 -0.63 -0.82 -10.76
N VAL A 59 -1.41 0.15 -11.25
CA VAL A 59 -1.14 0.78 -12.54
C VAL A 59 0.18 1.56 -12.58
N SER A 60 0.60 2.12 -11.43
CA SER A 60 1.89 2.81 -11.31
C SER A 60 3.07 1.85 -11.21
N LEU A 61 2.85 0.63 -10.72
CA LEU A 61 3.86 -0.42 -10.64
C LEU A 61 3.94 -1.26 -11.92
N GLN A 62 2.79 -1.47 -12.56
CA GLN A 62 2.64 -2.24 -13.79
C GLN A 62 1.71 -1.51 -14.77
N PRO A 63 2.22 -0.51 -15.50
CA PRO A 63 1.42 0.28 -16.44
C PRO A 63 0.99 -0.49 -17.71
N ALA A 64 1.59 -1.64 -18.00
CA ALA A 64 1.18 -2.58 -19.04
C ALA A 64 1.53 -4.00 -18.59
N GLU A 65 0.97 -5.01 -19.28
CA GLU A 65 1.10 -6.42 -18.91
C GLU A 65 2.55 -6.89 -18.71
N ASP A 66 3.43 -6.45 -19.59
CA ASP A 66 4.84 -6.83 -19.64
C ASP A 66 5.81 -5.74 -19.13
N ARG A 67 5.28 -4.63 -18.60
CA ARG A 67 6.08 -3.50 -18.16
C ARG A 67 5.91 -3.22 -16.68
N PHE A 68 7.03 -3.22 -15.95
CA PHE A 68 7.09 -2.89 -14.52
C PHE A 68 7.92 -1.63 -14.31
N THR A 69 7.50 -0.79 -13.34
CA THR A 69 8.12 0.50 -13.00
C THR A 69 8.20 0.65 -11.48
N PHE A 70 9.28 0.12 -10.88
CA PHE A 70 9.48 0.13 -9.42
C PHE A 70 10.31 1.29 -8.93
N ASP A 71 11.04 2.00 -9.79
CA ASP A 71 12.03 3.02 -9.42
C ASP A 71 11.46 4.12 -8.50
N TRP A 72 10.22 4.53 -8.75
CA TRP A 72 9.54 5.51 -7.90
C TRP A 72 9.28 4.97 -6.49
N LEU A 73 8.87 3.70 -6.38
CA LEU A 73 8.62 3.05 -5.09
C LEU A 73 9.90 2.84 -4.32
N ASP A 74 10.98 2.43 -5.00
CA ASP A 74 12.30 2.31 -4.40
C ASP A 74 12.76 3.65 -3.83
N SER A 75 12.56 4.75 -4.58
CA SER A 75 12.87 6.10 -4.11
C SER A 75 12.07 6.50 -2.87
N VAL A 76 10.79 6.14 -2.80
CA VAL A 76 9.94 6.39 -1.63
C VAL A 76 10.40 5.58 -0.42
N ILE A 77 10.72 4.29 -0.62
CA ILE A 77 11.21 3.41 0.43
C ILE A 77 12.55 3.92 0.99
N GLU A 78 13.45 4.38 0.11
CA GLU A 78 14.71 4.99 0.52
C GLU A 78 14.49 6.25 1.39
N LYS A 79 13.56 7.13 0.99
CA LYS A 79 13.20 8.33 1.77
C LYS A 79 12.62 7.97 3.14
N LEU A 80 11.67 7.03 3.19
CA LEU A 80 11.10 6.55 4.45
C LEU A 80 12.17 5.99 5.38
N THR A 81 13.05 5.14 4.84
CA THR A 81 14.13 4.50 5.60
C THR A 81 15.14 5.53 6.11
N THR A 82 15.53 6.48 5.26
CA THR A 82 16.44 7.57 5.63
C THR A 82 15.84 8.47 6.70
N ALA A 83 14.53 8.67 6.68
CA ALA A 83 13.80 9.42 7.71
C ALA A 83 13.50 8.62 8.99
N ASP A 84 14.08 7.42 9.16
CA ASP A 84 13.84 6.51 10.29
C ASP A 84 12.34 6.14 10.41
N ARG A 85 11.71 5.84 9.27
CA ARG A 85 10.33 5.32 9.21
C ARG A 85 10.35 3.87 8.74
N TYR A 86 9.40 3.11 9.25
CA TYR A 86 9.13 1.76 8.79
C TYR A 86 8.06 1.80 7.71
N PHE A 87 8.02 0.79 6.88
CA PHE A 87 6.96 0.65 5.89
C PHE A 87 6.38 -0.77 5.90
N VAL A 88 5.11 -0.84 5.51
CA VAL A 88 4.40 -2.08 5.18
C VAL A 88 4.12 -2.02 3.69
N LEU A 89 4.74 -2.92 2.94
CA LEU A 89 4.49 -3.03 1.51
C LEU A 89 3.21 -3.83 1.29
N ALA A 90 2.20 -3.18 0.73
CA ALA A 90 0.94 -3.82 0.39
C ALA A 90 0.97 -4.40 -1.03
N THR A 91 0.24 -5.50 -1.24
CA THR A 91 -0.12 -5.92 -2.60
C THR A 91 -1.17 -4.98 -3.15
N PRO A 92 -1.03 -4.44 -4.39
CA PRO A 92 -1.88 -3.38 -4.92
C PRO A 92 -3.25 -3.85 -5.41
N SER A 93 -3.74 -4.98 -4.92
CA SER A 93 -4.97 -5.65 -5.36
C SER A 93 -6.27 -4.86 -5.13
N ALA A 94 -6.21 -3.75 -4.38
CA ALA A 94 -7.36 -2.89 -4.13
C ALA A 94 -7.77 -2.03 -5.35
N ALA A 95 -6.87 -1.85 -6.34
CA ALA A 95 -7.10 -1.06 -7.54
C ALA A 95 -6.43 -1.71 -8.76
N GLN A 96 -7.15 -2.58 -9.43
CA GLN A 96 -6.64 -3.21 -10.67
C GLN A 96 -6.48 -2.18 -11.80
N PRO A 97 -5.46 -2.32 -12.64
CA PRO A 97 -5.23 -1.42 -13.77
C PRO A 97 -6.27 -1.60 -14.86
N ALA A 98 -6.65 -0.50 -15.53
CA ALA A 98 -7.66 -0.51 -16.59
C ALA A 98 -7.25 -1.37 -17.80
N TRP A 99 -5.95 -1.45 -18.11
CA TRP A 99 -5.45 -2.29 -19.20
C TRP A 99 -5.82 -3.77 -19.02
N MET A 100 -5.87 -4.26 -17.77
CA MET A 100 -6.22 -5.65 -17.48
C MET A 100 -7.65 -5.97 -17.92
N SER A 101 -8.62 -5.13 -17.56
CA SER A 101 -10.02 -5.35 -17.96
C SER A 101 -10.30 -5.01 -19.43
N GLN A 102 -9.43 -4.22 -20.08
CA GLN A 102 -9.50 -3.99 -21.52
C GLN A 102 -8.99 -5.20 -22.34
N ALA A 103 -7.87 -5.80 -21.88
CA ALA A 103 -7.31 -6.98 -22.51
C ALA A 103 -8.11 -8.25 -22.18
N TYR A 104 -8.59 -8.35 -20.94
CA TYR A 104 -9.24 -9.53 -20.38
C TYR A 104 -10.58 -9.15 -19.72
N PRO A 105 -11.66 -8.91 -20.49
CA PRO A 105 -12.96 -8.45 -19.94
C PRO A 105 -13.60 -9.42 -18.93
N ASP A 106 -13.23 -10.69 -18.96
CA ASP A 106 -13.72 -11.74 -18.07
C ASP A 106 -13.16 -11.61 -16.63
N VAL A 107 -12.07 -10.85 -16.42
CA VAL A 107 -11.59 -10.54 -15.07
C VAL A 107 -12.57 -9.68 -14.27
N LEU A 108 -13.48 -8.96 -14.95
CA LEU A 108 -14.49 -8.17 -14.28
C LEU A 108 -15.54 -9.08 -13.63
N ARG A 109 -15.84 -8.82 -12.37
CA ARG A 109 -16.90 -9.51 -11.65
C ARG A 109 -18.23 -9.37 -12.36
N ALA A 110 -18.97 -10.47 -12.50
CA ALA A 110 -20.37 -10.43 -12.96
C ALA A 110 -21.33 -10.22 -11.78
N ASP A 111 -22.39 -9.47 -12.01
CA ASP A 111 -23.52 -9.35 -11.09
C ASP A 111 -24.46 -10.59 -11.17
N ASP A 112 -25.52 -10.59 -10.36
CA ASP A 112 -26.55 -11.67 -10.31
C ASP A 112 -27.32 -11.84 -11.63
N ARG A 113 -27.22 -10.88 -12.54
CA ARG A 113 -27.82 -10.91 -13.88
C ARG A 113 -26.81 -11.25 -14.97
N GLY A 114 -25.58 -11.61 -14.62
CA GLY A 114 -24.50 -11.92 -15.55
C GLY A 114 -23.87 -10.71 -16.24
N ARG A 115 -24.16 -9.47 -15.80
CA ARG A 115 -23.57 -8.26 -16.38
C ARG A 115 -22.24 -7.98 -15.73
N ARG A 116 -21.22 -7.65 -16.52
CA ARG A 116 -19.90 -7.26 -16.01
C ARG A 116 -20.00 -5.90 -15.31
N VAL A 117 -19.47 -5.84 -14.10
CA VAL A 117 -19.42 -4.61 -13.30
C VAL A 117 -18.19 -3.82 -13.72
N HIS A 118 -18.40 -2.62 -14.26
CA HIS A 118 -17.34 -1.74 -14.71
C HIS A 118 -16.66 -0.98 -13.55
N HIS A 119 -15.50 -0.38 -13.86
CA HIS A 119 -14.71 0.42 -12.90
C HIS A 119 -15.52 1.60 -12.32
N GLY A 120 -15.16 2.03 -11.12
CA GLY A 120 -15.70 3.22 -10.48
C GLY A 120 -16.08 3.07 -9.01
N ASN A 121 -16.35 1.86 -8.52
CA ASN A 121 -16.76 1.59 -7.14
C ASN A 121 -15.94 0.46 -6.52
N ARG A 122 -14.61 0.53 -6.55
CA ARG A 122 -13.73 -0.55 -6.07
C ARG A 122 -14.19 -1.91 -6.59
N THR A 123 -14.37 -2.00 -7.88
CA THR A 123 -14.84 -3.23 -8.53
C THR A 123 -13.77 -4.30 -8.40
N ASN A 124 -14.06 -5.32 -7.63
CA ASN A 124 -13.19 -6.46 -7.48
C ASN A 124 -13.24 -7.31 -8.76
N TYR A 125 -12.07 -7.81 -9.15
CA TYR A 125 -11.97 -8.78 -10.23
C TYR A 125 -12.50 -10.15 -9.78
N CYS A 126 -12.80 -11.00 -10.76
CA CYS A 126 -13.20 -12.38 -10.52
C CYS A 126 -11.96 -13.20 -10.11
N PRO A 127 -11.94 -13.86 -8.94
CA PRO A 127 -10.78 -14.65 -8.50
C PRO A 127 -10.59 -15.95 -9.29
N ASN A 128 -11.53 -16.30 -10.17
CA ASN A 128 -11.54 -17.51 -10.99
C ASN A 128 -11.25 -17.26 -12.47
N SER A 129 -10.86 -16.06 -12.87
CA SER A 129 -10.49 -15.76 -14.27
C SER A 129 -8.99 -15.90 -14.50
#